data_03f03c55b3b897f6ddea59b0ae5a063e
#
_entry.id   03f03c55b3b897f6ddea59b0ae5a063e
#
_cell.length_a   1.000
_cell.length_b   1.000
_cell.length_c   1.000
_cell.angle_alpha   90.00
_cell.angle_beta   90.00
_cell.angle_gamma   90.00
#
_symmetry.space_group_name_H-M   'P 1'
#
loop_
_entity.id
_entity.type
_entity.pdbx_description
1 polymer ?
#
loop_
_entity_poly.entity_id
_entity_poly.type
_entity_poly.pdbx_seq_one_letter_code
_entity_poly.pdbx_strand_id
1 'polypeptide(L)'
;MGDDAQFALQVQALKEDIQRHVAHTLGGDPYPPRKGRYFLGLCYSVRDRLVTKWLETQRSFYDTISKRVYYLSLEFLPGRFLMNYIQALGIEDVCREAVQSFGMELDELVEKEWNPGLGNGGLGRLASCYMDSMATCCIPGYGYGILYDYGIFYQSIVNGYQQESADNWLRQDSPWVFRRGNFMYKIHFYGRSEVYHDSSGA
;
A
#
# COMPACT_ATOMS: atom_id res chain seq x y z
N MET A 1 -23.72 -11.65 25.12
CA MET A 1 -24.04 -10.22 25.38
C MET A 1 -22.82 -9.32 25.37
N GLY A 2 -21.62 -9.77 25.74
CA GLY A 2 -20.39 -8.95 25.66
C GLY A 2 -19.86 -8.75 24.25
N ASP A 3 -19.87 -9.80 23.43
CA ASP A 3 -19.28 -9.78 22.09
C ASP A 3 -20.07 -8.91 21.10
N ASP A 4 -21.39 -8.96 21.17
CA ASP A 4 -22.26 -8.12 20.29
C ASP A 4 -22.12 -6.63 20.60
N ALA A 5 -22.00 -6.26 21.88
CA ALA A 5 -21.79 -4.88 22.27
C ALA A 5 -20.40 -4.38 21.85
N GLN A 6 -19.37 -5.22 21.97
CA GLN A 6 -18.02 -4.87 21.51
C GLN A 6 -17.94 -4.73 19.99
N PHE A 7 -18.60 -5.62 19.26
CA PHE A 7 -18.70 -5.53 17.79
C PHE A 7 -19.36 -4.20 17.37
N ALA A 8 -20.51 -3.87 17.96
CA ALA A 8 -21.23 -2.63 17.66
C ALA A 8 -20.36 -1.37 17.93
N LEU A 9 -19.56 -1.38 19.00
CA LEU A 9 -18.63 -0.29 19.30
C LEU A 9 -17.51 -0.19 18.25
N GLN A 10 -16.97 -1.32 17.79
CA GLN A 10 -15.96 -1.33 16.73
C GLN A 10 -16.51 -0.80 15.40
N VAL A 11 -17.73 -1.20 15.04
CA VAL A 11 -18.41 -0.70 13.84
C VAL A 11 -18.61 0.81 13.93
N GLN A 12 -19.11 1.31 15.06
CA GLN A 12 -19.34 2.74 15.26
C GLN A 12 -18.03 3.53 15.17
N ALA A 13 -16.97 3.08 15.84
CA ALA A 13 -15.65 3.70 15.79
C ALA A 13 -15.09 3.75 14.35
N LEU A 14 -15.24 2.68 13.59
CA LEU A 14 -14.78 2.65 12.19
C LEU A 14 -15.59 3.60 11.31
N LYS A 15 -16.89 3.72 11.52
CA LYS A 15 -17.75 4.69 10.80
C LYS A 15 -17.29 6.13 11.05
N GLU A 16 -17.04 6.47 12.29
CA GLU A 16 -16.55 7.80 12.68
C GLU A 16 -15.17 8.08 12.06
N ASP A 17 -14.26 7.10 12.06
CA ASP A 17 -12.95 7.21 11.44
C ASP A 17 -13.08 7.45 9.92
N ILE A 18 -13.93 6.69 9.22
CA ILE A 18 -14.15 6.86 7.79
C ILE A 18 -14.67 8.27 7.49
N GLN A 19 -15.69 8.74 8.22
CA GLN A 19 -16.24 10.08 8.04
C GLN A 19 -15.22 11.18 8.36
N ARG A 20 -14.44 11.00 9.42
CA ARG A 20 -13.34 11.90 9.80
C ARG A 20 -12.30 12.01 8.68
N HIS A 21 -11.89 10.88 8.08
CA HIS A 21 -10.95 10.91 6.96
C HIS A 21 -11.55 11.54 5.71
N VAL A 22 -12.81 11.27 5.38
CA VAL A 22 -13.50 11.92 4.26
C VAL A 22 -13.53 13.43 4.46
N ALA A 23 -13.85 13.90 5.66
CA ALA A 23 -13.97 15.32 5.95
C ALA A 23 -12.60 16.01 6.06
N HIS A 24 -11.72 15.50 6.91
CA HIS A 24 -10.51 16.23 7.32
C HIS A 24 -9.26 15.82 6.54
N THR A 25 -9.11 14.56 6.15
CA THR A 25 -7.95 14.10 5.37
C THR A 25 -8.13 14.38 3.89
N LEU A 26 -9.34 14.20 3.37
CA LEU A 26 -9.65 14.36 1.94
C LEU A 26 -10.31 15.70 1.62
N GLY A 27 -10.59 16.53 2.62
CA GLY A 27 -11.22 17.84 2.45
C GLY A 27 -12.59 17.77 1.77
N GLY A 28 -13.34 16.70 2.02
CA GLY A 28 -14.61 16.43 1.35
C GLY A 28 -15.81 16.45 2.28
N ASP A 29 -16.97 16.86 1.74
CA ASP A 29 -18.24 16.67 2.44
C ASP A 29 -18.56 15.17 2.52
N PRO A 30 -18.82 14.60 3.71
CA PRO A 30 -19.30 13.24 3.85
C PRO A 30 -20.65 12.97 3.18
N TYR A 31 -21.47 14.03 2.96
CA TYR A 31 -22.80 13.90 2.40
C TYR A 31 -22.98 14.67 1.08
N PRO A 32 -23.59 14.05 0.04
CA PRO A 32 -23.97 12.64 -0.03
C PRO A 32 -22.76 11.72 -0.14
N PRO A 33 -22.83 10.48 0.35
CA PRO A 33 -21.74 9.53 0.30
C PRO A 33 -21.29 9.25 -1.14
N ARG A 34 -19.96 9.38 -1.41
CA ARG A 34 -19.39 9.10 -2.73
C ARG A 34 -18.40 7.94 -2.62
N LYS A 35 -18.65 6.86 -3.40
CA LYS A 35 -17.85 5.61 -3.34
C LYS A 35 -16.34 5.84 -3.38
N GLY A 36 -15.84 6.74 -4.22
CA GLY A 36 -14.38 7.00 -4.31
C GLY A 36 -13.79 7.63 -3.05
N ARG A 37 -14.50 8.57 -2.41
CA ARG A 37 -14.05 9.20 -1.17
C ARG A 37 -14.16 8.25 0.02
N TYR A 38 -15.22 7.47 0.08
CA TYR A 38 -15.44 6.49 1.14
C TYR A 38 -14.48 5.31 1.04
N PHE A 39 -14.10 4.90 -0.17
CA PHE A 39 -12.99 3.98 -0.39
C PHE A 39 -11.69 4.50 0.25
N LEU A 40 -11.29 5.74 -0.06
CA LEU A 40 -10.08 6.33 0.53
C LEU A 40 -10.22 6.52 2.05
N GLY A 41 -11.39 6.95 2.54
CA GLY A 41 -11.68 7.06 3.96
C GLY A 41 -11.50 5.73 4.69
N LEU A 42 -12.02 4.63 4.11
CA LEU A 42 -11.82 3.27 4.62
C LEU A 42 -10.33 2.89 4.61
N CYS A 43 -9.63 3.13 3.50
CA CYS A 43 -8.19 2.84 3.40
C CYS A 43 -7.39 3.56 4.49
N TYR A 44 -7.64 4.83 4.73
CA TYR A 44 -6.97 5.60 5.78
C TYR A 44 -7.32 5.09 7.19
N SER A 45 -8.58 4.71 7.42
CA SER A 45 -9.00 4.14 8.70
C SER A 45 -8.34 2.79 9.00
N VAL A 46 -8.19 1.94 7.97
CA VAL A 46 -7.44 0.68 8.05
C VAL A 46 -5.95 0.96 8.26
N ARG A 47 -5.38 1.93 7.53
CA ARG A 47 -3.97 2.33 7.67
C ARG A 47 -3.63 2.80 9.09
N ASP A 48 -4.49 3.58 9.73
CA ASP A 48 -4.25 4.05 11.10
C ASP A 48 -4.05 2.87 12.07
N ARG A 49 -4.87 1.82 11.92
CA ARG A 49 -4.74 0.58 12.70
C ARG A 49 -3.45 -0.18 12.40
N LEU A 50 -3.08 -0.26 11.11
CA LEU A 50 -1.81 -0.88 10.69
C LEU A 50 -0.61 -0.13 11.22
N VAL A 51 -0.62 1.21 11.18
CA VAL A 51 0.49 2.03 11.67
C VAL A 51 0.71 1.83 13.17
N THR A 52 -0.35 1.70 13.95
CA THR A 52 -0.25 1.37 15.37
C THR A 52 0.52 0.06 15.57
N LYS A 53 0.13 -1.00 14.86
CA LYS A 53 0.81 -2.31 14.91
C LYS A 53 2.24 -2.25 14.40
N TRP A 54 2.47 -1.50 13.33
CA TRP A 54 3.80 -1.31 12.77
C TRP A 54 4.76 -0.62 13.74
N LEU A 55 4.29 0.41 14.44
CA LEU A 55 5.10 1.12 15.45
C LEU A 55 5.44 0.22 16.64
N GLU A 56 4.50 -0.61 17.10
CA GLU A 56 4.74 -1.63 18.14
C GLU A 56 5.83 -2.61 17.68
N THR A 57 5.73 -3.13 16.46
CA THR A 57 6.72 -4.04 15.86
C THR A 57 8.10 -3.38 15.76
N GLN A 58 8.16 -2.12 15.28
CA GLN A 58 9.44 -1.40 15.18
C GLN A 58 10.10 -1.20 16.56
N ARG A 59 9.33 -0.86 17.59
CA ARG A 59 9.85 -0.77 18.97
C ARG A 59 10.42 -2.10 19.44
N SER A 60 9.69 -3.20 19.23
CA SER A 60 10.19 -4.54 19.57
C SER A 60 11.52 -4.87 18.89
N PHE A 61 11.71 -4.47 17.62
CA PHE A 61 12.98 -4.67 16.92
C PHE A 61 14.15 -3.88 17.50
N TYR A 62 13.89 -2.69 18.03
CA TYR A 62 14.91 -1.89 18.73
C TYR A 62 15.22 -2.44 20.12
N ASP A 63 14.19 -2.76 20.89
CA ASP A 63 14.34 -3.24 22.28
C ASP A 63 15.08 -4.59 22.34
N THR A 64 14.88 -5.45 21.35
CA THR A 64 15.52 -6.78 21.29
C THR A 64 16.81 -6.79 20.48
N ILE A 65 17.23 -5.67 19.90
CA ILE A 65 18.41 -5.58 19.01
C ILE A 65 18.37 -6.68 17.93
N SER A 66 17.18 -6.90 17.36
CA SER A 66 16.93 -7.99 16.42
C SER A 66 17.79 -7.88 15.17
N LYS A 67 18.32 -9.03 14.72
CA LYS A 67 18.97 -9.14 13.40
C LYS A 67 17.92 -8.88 12.31
N ARG A 68 18.23 -7.97 11.38
CA ARG A 68 17.33 -7.56 10.31
C ARG A 68 17.75 -8.18 8.98
N VAL A 69 16.75 -8.54 8.17
CA VAL A 69 16.92 -9.01 6.80
C VAL A 69 16.51 -7.90 5.84
N TYR A 70 17.35 -7.62 4.86
CA TYR A 70 17.09 -6.64 3.82
C TYR A 70 16.96 -7.36 2.49
N TYR A 71 15.78 -7.31 1.90
CA TYR A 71 15.47 -7.91 0.61
C TYR A 71 15.51 -6.83 -0.47
N LEU A 72 16.49 -6.90 -1.35
CA LEU A 72 16.67 -5.96 -2.45
C LEU A 72 16.10 -6.58 -3.73
N SER A 73 15.12 -5.93 -4.34
CA SER A 73 14.57 -6.32 -5.62
C SER A 73 14.21 -5.10 -6.45
N LEU A 74 14.42 -5.17 -7.76
CA LEU A 74 13.95 -4.13 -8.67
C LEU A 74 12.43 -4.17 -8.82
N GLU A 75 11.79 -5.29 -8.47
CA GLU A 75 10.37 -5.50 -8.63
C GLU A 75 9.74 -6.09 -7.37
N PHE A 76 8.54 -5.59 -7.04
CA PHE A 76 7.63 -6.20 -6.07
C PHE A 76 6.22 -6.20 -6.66
N LEU A 77 5.58 -7.37 -6.75
CA LEU A 77 4.23 -7.52 -7.28
C LEU A 77 3.27 -8.04 -6.20
N PRO A 78 2.85 -7.19 -5.26
CA PRO A 78 2.03 -7.63 -4.12
C PRO A 78 0.55 -7.85 -4.48
N GLY A 79 0.02 -7.15 -5.46
CA GLY A 79 -1.40 -7.04 -5.72
C GLY A 79 -2.06 -5.94 -4.89
N ARG A 80 -3.40 -5.98 -4.78
CA ARG A 80 -4.17 -5.04 -3.97
C ARG A 80 -3.96 -5.29 -2.48
N PHE A 81 -3.95 -4.22 -1.68
CA PHE A 81 -3.61 -4.31 -0.26
C PHE A 81 -4.81 -4.29 0.68
N LEU A 82 -5.88 -3.54 0.34
CA LEU A 82 -6.95 -3.23 1.28
C LEU A 82 -7.56 -4.48 1.90
N MET A 83 -7.98 -5.45 1.07
CA MET A 83 -8.62 -6.67 1.60
C MET A 83 -7.66 -7.52 2.40
N ASN A 84 -6.40 -7.63 1.96
CA ASN A 84 -5.37 -8.33 2.70
C ASN A 84 -5.14 -7.73 4.10
N TYR A 85 -5.14 -6.41 4.21
CA TYR A 85 -4.98 -5.73 5.49
C TYR A 85 -6.19 -5.85 6.40
N ILE A 86 -7.40 -5.77 5.84
CA ILE A 86 -8.65 -6.00 6.57
C ILE A 86 -8.66 -7.40 7.20
N GLN A 87 -8.28 -8.42 6.42
CA GLN A 87 -8.20 -9.80 6.88
C GLN A 87 -7.10 -10.02 7.92
N ALA A 88 -5.91 -9.44 7.68
CA ALA A 88 -4.80 -9.53 8.64
C ALA A 88 -5.11 -8.85 10.00
N LEU A 89 -5.95 -7.83 9.99
CA LEU A 89 -6.44 -7.17 11.20
C LEU A 89 -7.63 -7.90 11.84
N GLY A 90 -8.26 -8.85 11.15
CA GLY A 90 -9.44 -9.57 11.62
C GLY A 90 -10.69 -8.67 11.76
N ILE A 91 -10.83 -7.66 10.89
CA ILE A 91 -11.92 -6.67 10.96
C ILE A 91 -12.85 -6.68 9.74
N GLU A 92 -12.91 -7.79 9.00
CA GLU A 92 -13.72 -7.86 7.77
C GLU A 92 -15.20 -7.60 8.04
N ASP A 93 -15.78 -8.29 9.03
CA ASP A 93 -17.20 -8.12 9.38
C ASP A 93 -17.52 -6.70 9.86
N VAL A 94 -16.59 -6.11 10.64
CA VAL A 94 -16.70 -4.72 11.08
C VAL A 94 -16.68 -3.75 9.89
N CYS A 95 -15.81 -3.99 8.90
CA CYS A 95 -15.76 -3.19 7.69
C CYS A 95 -17.02 -3.33 6.84
N ARG A 96 -17.54 -4.55 6.67
CA ARG A 96 -18.78 -4.81 5.93
C ARG A 96 -19.96 -4.06 6.54
N GLU A 97 -20.18 -4.20 7.82
CA GLU A 97 -21.26 -3.52 8.54
C GLU A 97 -21.11 -2.00 8.50
N ALA A 98 -19.90 -1.49 8.72
CA ALA A 98 -19.63 -0.06 8.68
C ALA A 98 -19.93 0.55 7.31
N VAL A 99 -19.45 -0.04 6.21
CA VAL A 99 -19.68 0.50 4.85
C VAL A 99 -21.11 0.32 4.39
N GLN A 100 -21.78 -0.77 4.79
CA GLN A 100 -23.18 -1.02 4.50
C GLN A 100 -24.10 0.06 5.10
N SER A 101 -23.74 0.58 6.29
CA SER A 101 -24.47 1.69 6.92
C SER A 101 -24.46 2.98 6.09
N PHE A 102 -23.54 3.11 5.12
CA PHE A 102 -23.47 4.21 4.16
C PHE A 102 -24.11 3.86 2.80
N GLY A 103 -24.79 2.70 2.71
CA GLY A 103 -25.39 2.20 1.48
C GLY A 103 -24.37 1.71 0.44
N MET A 104 -23.24 1.16 0.89
CA MET A 104 -22.16 0.66 0.04
C MET A 104 -21.82 -0.79 0.39
N GLU A 105 -21.30 -1.53 -0.59
CA GLU A 105 -20.79 -2.88 -0.40
C GLU A 105 -19.25 -2.86 -0.34
N LEU A 106 -18.67 -3.62 0.60
CA LEU A 106 -17.21 -3.68 0.79
C LEU A 106 -16.52 -4.16 -0.49
N ASP A 107 -17.06 -5.18 -1.14
CA ASP A 107 -16.47 -5.75 -2.34
C ASP A 107 -16.42 -4.75 -3.51
N GLU A 108 -17.44 -3.88 -3.64
CA GLU A 108 -17.44 -2.80 -4.62
C GLU A 108 -16.39 -1.71 -4.29
N LEU A 109 -16.10 -1.47 -3.01
CA LEU A 109 -15.07 -0.52 -2.61
C LEU A 109 -13.67 -1.08 -2.86
N VAL A 110 -13.43 -2.36 -2.54
CA VAL A 110 -12.16 -3.05 -2.78
C VAL A 110 -11.79 -3.05 -4.28
N GLU A 111 -12.78 -3.20 -5.18
CA GLU A 111 -12.54 -3.14 -6.62
C GLU A 111 -12.04 -1.77 -7.13
N LYS A 112 -12.16 -0.71 -6.32
CA LYS A 112 -11.63 0.62 -6.67
C LYS A 112 -10.13 0.76 -6.44
N GLU A 113 -9.53 -0.18 -5.71
CA GLU A 113 -8.10 -0.14 -5.45
C GLU A 113 -7.30 -0.41 -6.72
N TRP A 114 -6.41 0.51 -7.02
CA TRP A 114 -5.48 0.33 -8.14
C TRP A 114 -4.31 -0.55 -7.74
N ASN A 115 -3.94 -1.48 -8.61
CA ASN A 115 -2.80 -2.35 -8.34
C ASN A 115 -1.48 -1.54 -8.33
N PRO A 116 -0.61 -1.73 -7.33
CA PRO A 116 0.72 -1.15 -7.36
C PRO A 116 1.54 -1.70 -8.52
N GLY A 117 1.91 -0.83 -9.47
CA GLY A 117 2.64 -1.19 -10.68
C GLY A 117 4.14 -1.38 -10.47
N LEU A 118 4.55 -2.05 -9.38
CA LEU A 118 5.95 -2.18 -8.97
C LEU A 118 6.62 -3.47 -9.46
N GLY A 119 5.95 -4.25 -10.27
CA GLY A 119 6.47 -5.51 -10.79
C GLY A 119 5.77 -5.96 -12.06
N ASN A 120 6.32 -7.01 -12.68
CA ASN A 120 5.91 -7.50 -13.99
C ASN A 120 5.47 -8.96 -13.95
N GLY A 121 6.26 -9.84 -13.35
CA GLY A 121 6.03 -11.27 -13.41
C GLY A 121 6.54 -12.02 -12.18
N GLY A 122 7.06 -13.23 -12.41
CA GLY A 122 7.45 -14.17 -11.36
C GLY A 122 8.51 -13.64 -10.39
N LEU A 123 9.48 -12.86 -10.87
CA LEU A 123 10.51 -12.26 -10.02
C LEU A 123 9.89 -11.30 -8.99
N GLY A 124 9.05 -10.38 -9.44
CA GLY A 124 8.37 -9.44 -8.56
C GLY A 124 7.36 -10.13 -7.63
N ARG A 125 6.66 -11.16 -8.11
CA ARG A 125 5.74 -11.94 -7.28
C ARG A 125 6.49 -12.74 -6.20
N LEU A 126 7.64 -13.34 -6.54
CA LEU A 126 8.48 -14.04 -5.58
C LEU A 126 8.96 -13.11 -4.45
N ALA A 127 9.40 -11.91 -4.79
CA ALA A 127 9.81 -10.91 -3.82
C ALA A 127 8.68 -10.57 -2.83
N SER A 128 7.47 -10.36 -3.33
CA SER A 128 6.29 -10.11 -2.49
C SER A 128 5.95 -11.30 -1.61
N CYS A 129 6.01 -12.54 -2.13
CA CYS A 129 5.77 -13.75 -1.34
C CYS A 129 6.82 -13.94 -0.24
N TYR A 130 8.08 -13.58 -0.47
CA TYR A 130 9.11 -13.63 0.56
C TYR A 130 8.88 -12.61 1.69
N MET A 131 8.38 -11.42 1.37
CA MET A 131 8.00 -10.43 2.39
C MET A 131 6.89 -10.97 3.29
N ASP A 132 5.84 -11.58 2.71
CA ASP A 132 4.75 -12.22 3.46
C ASP A 132 5.26 -13.39 4.31
N SER A 133 6.13 -14.23 3.75
CA SER A 133 6.71 -15.37 4.45
C SER A 133 7.58 -14.93 5.63
N MET A 134 8.41 -13.89 5.46
CA MET A 134 9.20 -13.33 6.55
C MET A 134 8.30 -12.79 7.67
N ALA A 135 7.23 -12.09 7.31
CA ALA A 135 6.27 -11.61 8.31
C ALA A 135 5.61 -12.76 9.06
N THR A 136 5.16 -13.81 8.37
CA THR A 136 4.57 -15.01 8.97
C THR A 136 5.52 -15.75 9.89
N CYS A 137 6.81 -15.78 9.54
CA CYS A 137 7.86 -16.40 10.35
C CYS A 137 8.41 -15.47 11.45
N CYS A 138 7.80 -14.31 11.67
CA CYS A 138 8.26 -13.29 12.62
C CYS A 138 9.72 -12.86 12.39
N ILE A 139 10.19 -12.84 11.14
CA ILE A 139 11.52 -12.39 10.76
C ILE A 139 11.48 -10.89 10.47
N PRO A 140 12.31 -10.05 11.14
CA PRO A 140 12.40 -8.63 10.85
C PRO A 140 12.92 -8.37 9.44
N GLY A 141 12.02 -8.21 8.47
CA GLY A 141 12.32 -8.06 7.05
C GLY A 141 11.98 -6.67 6.52
N TYR A 142 12.85 -6.13 5.66
CA TYR A 142 12.67 -4.87 4.94
C TYR A 142 12.88 -5.09 3.46
N GLY A 143 11.88 -4.77 2.65
CA GLY A 143 11.99 -4.76 1.19
C GLY A 143 12.46 -3.40 0.68
N TYR A 144 13.45 -3.39 -0.20
CA TYR A 144 13.93 -2.22 -0.91
C TYR A 144 13.72 -2.40 -2.41
N GLY A 145 13.11 -1.43 -3.06
CA GLY A 145 12.81 -1.47 -4.48
C GLY A 145 12.73 -0.08 -5.09
N ILE A 146 12.21 -0.01 -6.29
CA ILE A 146 12.02 1.23 -7.04
C ILE A 146 10.52 1.57 -7.02
N LEU A 147 10.20 2.79 -6.65
CA LEU A 147 8.85 3.33 -6.79
C LEU A 147 8.68 3.83 -8.24
N TYR A 148 8.28 2.95 -9.14
CA TYR A 148 8.04 3.31 -10.54
C TYR A 148 6.87 4.28 -10.66
N ASP A 149 7.02 5.34 -11.44
CA ASP A 149 5.95 6.30 -11.70
C ASP A 149 4.81 5.67 -12.52
N TYR A 150 5.16 4.74 -13.40
CA TYR A 150 4.22 3.97 -14.22
C TYR A 150 4.45 2.49 -14.01
N GLY A 151 3.35 1.72 -13.95
CA GLY A 151 3.41 0.26 -14.00
C GLY A 151 3.84 -0.24 -15.37
N ILE A 152 3.86 -1.56 -15.55
CA ILE A 152 4.29 -2.17 -16.83
C ILE A 152 3.43 -1.67 -18.00
N PHE A 153 2.13 -1.79 -17.93
CA PHE A 153 1.09 -1.19 -18.78
C PHE A 153 -0.29 -1.46 -18.19
N TYR A 154 -1.24 -0.61 -18.54
CA TYR A 154 -2.66 -0.89 -18.33
C TYR A 154 -3.22 -1.64 -19.54
N GLN A 155 -3.86 -2.78 -19.29
CA GLN A 155 -4.42 -3.63 -20.31
C GLN A 155 -5.91 -3.36 -20.47
N SER A 156 -6.36 -3.17 -21.71
CA SER A 156 -7.77 -3.12 -22.09
C SER A 156 -8.04 -4.07 -23.25
N ILE A 157 -9.29 -4.46 -23.42
CA ILE A 157 -9.72 -5.25 -24.56
C ILE A 157 -10.62 -4.37 -25.44
N VAL A 158 -10.18 -4.11 -26.65
CA VAL A 158 -10.91 -3.32 -27.64
C VAL A 158 -11.15 -4.16 -28.89
N ASN A 159 -12.40 -4.34 -29.27
CA ASN A 159 -12.80 -5.17 -30.42
C ASN A 159 -12.23 -6.61 -30.38
N GLY A 160 -12.10 -7.19 -29.18
CA GLY A 160 -11.57 -8.53 -28.98
C GLY A 160 -10.03 -8.64 -28.98
N TYR A 161 -9.32 -7.52 -29.10
CA TYR A 161 -7.86 -7.47 -29.09
C TYR A 161 -7.35 -6.76 -27.84
N GLN A 162 -6.22 -7.24 -27.31
CA GLN A 162 -5.49 -6.55 -26.23
C GLN A 162 -4.96 -5.22 -26.74
N GLN A 163 -5.16 -4.20 -25.93
CA GLN A 163 -4.60 -2.86 -26.14
C GLN A 163 -3.93 -2.38 -24.87
N GLU A 164 -2.68 -1.95 -24.97
CA GLU A 164 -1.87 -1.45 -23.89
C GLU A 164 -1.90 0.09 -23.84
N SER A 165 -1.92 0.62 -22.64
CA SER A 165 -1.76 2.05 -22.40
C SER A 165 -0.91 2.29 -21.14
N ALA A 166 -0.49 3.52 -20.91
CA ALA A 166 0.32 3.87 -19.75
C ALA A 166 -0.45 3.57 -18.46
N ASP A 167 0.15 2.79 -17.57
CA ASP A 167 -0.39 2.49 -16.24
C ASP A 167 0.03 3.57 -15.23
N ASN A 168 -0.74 4.65 -15.16
CA ASN A 168 -0.54 5.70 -14.17
C ASN A 168 -1.18 5.31 -12.84
N TRP A 169 -0.63 4.30 -12.18
CA TRP A 169 -1.15 3.73 -10.94
C TRP A 169 -1.06 4.68 -9.74
N LEU A 170 -0.18 5.70 -9.79
CA LEU A 170 -0.04 6.74 -8.76
C LEU A 170 -0.90 7.99 -9.03
N ARG A 171 -1.77 7.98 -10.05
CA ARG A 171 -2.62 9.14 -10.40
C ARG A 171 -3.52 9.64 -9.26
N GLN A 172 -3.86 8.75 -8.35
CA GLN A 172 -4.48 9.06 -7.08
C GLN A 172 -3.46 8.68 -6.01
N ASP A 173 -3.14 9.60 -5.10
CA ASP A 173 -2.20 9.30 -4.03
C ASP A 173 -2.57 8.00 -3.34
N SER A 174 -1.62 7.06 -3.31
CA SER A 174 -1.84 5.78 -2.64
C SER A 174 -1.91 5.98 -1.13
N PRO A 175 -2.97 5.52 -0.46
CA PRO A 175 -3.09 5.61 0.99
C PRO A 175 -1.99 4.84 1.73
N TRP A 176 -1.31 3.91 1.04
CA TRP A 176 -0.27 3.05 1.60
C TRP A 176 1.14 3.65 1.51
N VAL A 177 1.30 4.82 0.89
CA VAL A 177 2.60 5.47 0.69
C VAL A 177 2.80 6.61 1.68
N PHE A 178 3.91 6.56 2.42
CA PHE A 178 4.39 7.66 3.27
C PHE A 178 5.59 8.33 2.59
N ARG A 179 5.38 9.47 1.96
CA ARG A 179 6.45 10.23 1.33
C ARG A 179 7.35 10.90 2.38
N ARG A 180 8.67 10.71 2.28
CA ARG A 180 9.66 11.25 3.20
C ARG A 180 10.71 12.07 2.45
N GLY A 181 10.30 13.13 1.80
CA GLY A 181 11.16 13.98 0.96
C GLY A 181 12.31 14.68 1.69
N ASN A 182 12.27 14.73 3.03
CA ASN A 182 13.35 15.26 3.87
C ASN A 182 14.49 14.26 4.13
N PHE A 183 14.31 12.98 3.77
CA PHE A 183 15.33 11.94 3.86
C PHE A 183 15.69 11.48 2.45
N MET A 184 16.62 12.18 1.81
CA MET A 184 17.09 11.84 0.48
C MET A 184 18.55 11.40 0.52
N TYR A 185 18.80 10.23 -0.10
CA TYR A 185 20.13 9.72 -0.32
C TYR A 185 20.43 9.71 -1.82
N LYS A 186 21.52 10.36 -2.22
CA LYS A 186 21.93 10.37 -3.61
C LYS A 186 22.58 9.05 -3.97
N ILE A 187 21.97 8.29 -4.87
CA ILE A 187 22.49 7.01 -5.36
C ILE A 187 23.03 7.23 -6.77
N HIS A 188 24.31 6.90 -6.98
CA HIS A 188 24.96 7.04 -8.26
C HIS A 188 24.93 5.70 -9.00
N PHE A 189 24.46 5.72 -10.25
CA PHE A 189 24.44 4.57 -11.15
C PHE A 189 25.55 4.73 -12.19
N TYR A 190 26.04 3.59 -12.74
CA TYR A 190 26.98 3.52 -13.87
C TYR A 190 28.37 4.11 -13.65
N GLY A 191 28.69 4.51 -12.45
CA GLY A 191 30.01 5.03 -12.13
C GLY A 191 30.31 6.39 -12.78
N ARG A 192 31.58 6.64 -13.00
CA ARG A 192 32.10 7.85 -13.63
C ARG A 192 33.17 7.49 -14.66
N SER A 193 33.07 8.00 -15.86
CA SER A 193 34.14 7.94 -16.87
C SER A 193 35.02 9.17 -16.76
N GLU A 194 36.32 8.98 -16.64
CA GLU A 194 37.32 10.04 -16.74
C GLU A 194 38.20 9.75 -17.97
N VAL A 195 38.26 10.69 -18.88
CA VAL A 195 39.12 10.61 -20.06
C VAL A 195 40.40 11.34 -19.72
N TYR A 196 41.49 10.61 -19.68
CA TYR A 196 42.81 11.18 -19.50
C TYR A 196 43.46 11.28 -20.88
N HIS A 197 43.84 12.49 -21.28
CA HIS A 197 44.75 12.67 -22.41
C HIS A 197 46.15 12.67 -21.87
N ASP A 198 46.95 11.78 -22.33
CA ASP A 198 48.38 11.81 -22.01
C ASP A 198 49.11 12.92 -22.80
N SER A 199 50.38 13.17 -22.47
CA SER A 199 51.19 14.18 -23.15
C SER A 199 51.48 13.91 -24.63
N SER A 200 51.07 12.74 -25.15
CA SER A 200 51.14 12.35 -26.56
C SER A 200 49.88 12.63 -27.35
N GLY A 201 48.79 13.02 -26.66
CA GLY A 201 47.50 13.35 -27.30
C GLY A 201 46.70 12.13 -27.75
N ALA A 202 46.99 10.93 -27.27
CA ALA A 202 46.27 9.71 -27.51
C ALA A 202 45.19 9.47 -26.42
#